data_95990380b67876d4d202c6cb1cf9c91c
#
_entry.id   95990380b67876d4d202c6cb1cf9c91c
#
_cell.length_a   1.000
_cell.length_b   1.000
_cell.length_c   1.000
_cell.angle_alpha   90.00
_cell.angle_beta   90.00
_cell.angle_gamma   90.00
#
_symmetry.space_group_name_H-M   'P 1'
#
loop_
_entity.id
_entity.type
_entity.pdbx_description
1 polymer ?
#
loop_
_entity_poly.entity_id
_entity_poly.type
_entity_poly.pdbx_seq_one_letter_code
_entity_poly.pdbx_strand_id
1 'polypeptide(L)'
;MPKAYIVVNAVRREDVPASGAYLDRFGETLASHKGRVLIGTEQPDRRIGELNFGCLVIEFADMATALAAYEEYVEDVIPLRPDGTSDLFIVEGTE
;
A
#
# COMPACT_ATOMS: atom_id res chain seq x y z
N MET A 1 12.35 -13.81 13.56
CA MET A 1 11.04 -13.14 13.61
C MET A 1 10.45 -13.06 12.23
N PRO A 2 9.18 -13.43 12.05
CA PRO A 2 8.56 -13.30 10.73
C PRO A 2 8.48 -11.85 10.30
N LYS A 3 8.63 -11.62 9.02
CA LYS A 3 8.40 -10.31 8.44
C LYS A 3 6.90 -10.04 8.36
N ALA A 4 6.53 -8.79 8.22
CA ALA A 4 5.14 -8.40 8.03
C ALA A 4 4.99 -7.65 6.72
N TYR A 5 3.79 -7.67 6.18
CA TYR A 5 3.53 -7.09 4.88
C TYR A 5 2.27 -6.24 4.92
N ILE A 6 2.31 -5.11 4.25
CA ILE A 6 1.12 -4.33 3.95
C ILE A 6 0.77 -4.64 2.50
N VAL A 7 -0.44 -5.10 2.28
CA VAL A 7 -0.93 -5.45 0.95
C VAL A 7 -2.02 -4.45 0.56
N VAL A 8 -1.83 -3.78 -0.56
CA VAL A 8 -2.76 -2.78 -1.05
C VAL A 8 -3.34 -3.25 -2.38
N ASN A 9 -4.66 -3.28 -2.46
CA ASN A 9 -5.38 -3.50 -3.71
C ASN A 9 -6.09 -2.20 -4.06
N ALA A 10 -5.66 -1.58 -5.14
CA ALA A 10 -6.18 -0.28 -5.55
C ALA A 10 -6.96 -0.44 -6.85
N VAL A 11 -8.25 -0.15 -6.80
CA VAL A 11 -9.08 -0.14 -8.01
C VAL A 11 -8.71 1.12 -8.80
N ARG A 12 -8.29 0.91 -10.04
CA ARG A 12 -7.92 2.02 -10.90
C ARG A 12 -9.15 2.79 -11.32
N ARG A 13 -9.13 4.09 -11.11
CA ARG A 13 -10.18 5.00 -11.55
C ARG A 13 -9.56 6.01 -12.50
N GLU A 14 -9.99 5.99 -13.74
CA GLU A 14 -9.45 6.90 -14.76
C GLU A 14 -9.90 8.33 -14.55
N ASP A 15 -11.02 8.52 -13.86
CA ASP A 15 -11.60 9.84 -13.60
C ASP A 15 -10.99 10.55 -12.39
N VAL A 16 -10.14 9.87 -11.62
CA VAL A 16 -9.52 10.45 -10.43
C VAL A 16 -8.01 10.40 -10.57
N PRO A 17 -7.37 11.55 -10.82
CA PRO A 17 -5.91 11.57 -10.95
C PRO A 17 -5.23 11.31 -9.61
N ALA A 18 -4.06 10.72 -9.66
CA ALA A 18 -3.25 10.52 -8.47
C ALA A 18 -2.83 11.86 -7.88
N SER A 19 -2.92 11.99 -6.55
CA SER A 19 -2.45 13.18 -5.86
C SER A 19 -0.94 13.09 -5.65
N GLY A 20 -0.20 14.08 -6.14
CA GLY A 20 1.25 14.15 -5.90
C GLY A 20 1.57 14.22 -4.42
N ALA A 21 0.79 14.99 -3.65
CA ALA A 21 0.96 15.09 -2.21
C ALA A 21 0.76 13.74 -1.51
N TYR A 22 -0.25 12.99 -1.95
CA TYR A 22 -0.51 11.66 -1.41
C TYR A 22 0.67 10.70 -1.67
N LEU A 23 1.14 10.67 -2.91
CA LEU A 23 2.24 9.77 -3.29
C LEU A 23 3.54 10.13 -2.58
N ASP A 24 3.84 11.42 -2.47
CA ASP A 24 5.04 11.89 -1.78
C ASP A 24 5.00 11.51 -0.29
N ARG A 25 3.87 11.75 0.37
CA ARG A 25 3.74 11.43 1.79
C ARG A 25 3.75 9.93 2.05
N PHE A 26 3.14 9.16 1.14
CA PHE A 26 3.19 7.70 1.21
C PHE A 26 4.64 7.21 1.14
N GLY A 27 5.42 7.74 0.18
CA GLY A 27 6.83 7.39 0.06
C GLY A 27 7.64 7.73 1.29
N GLU A 28 7.38 8.89 1.91
CA GLU A 28 8.04 9.27 3.16
C GLU A 28 7.73 8.31 4.29
N THR A 29 6.48 7.89 4.41
CA THR A 29 6.07 6.93 5.42
C THR A 29 6.79 5.59 5.25
N LEU A 30 6.86 5.10 4.02
CA LEU A 30 7.58 3.86 3.74
C LEU A 30 9.06 3.99 4.09
N ALA A 31 9.70 5.10 3.71
CA ALA A 31 11.11 5.32 4.00
C ALA A 31 11.38 5.41 5.50
N SER A 32 10.51 6.10 6.25
CA SER A 32 10.65 6.27 7.70
C SER A 32 10.62 4.94 8.45
N HIS A 33 9.86 3.98 7.95
CA HIS A 33 9.70 2.67 8.59
C HIS A 33 10.46 1.57 7.85
N LYS A 34 11.32 1.96 6.90
CA LYS A 34 12.15 1.03 6.12
C LYS A 34 11.30 -0.02 5.38
N GLY A 35 10.16 0.41 4.88
CA GLY A 35 9.31 -0.44 4.05
C GLY A 35 9.96 -0.68 2.70
N ARG A 36 9.86 -1.90 2.22
CA ARG A 36 10.42 -2.30 0.94
C ARG A 36 9.32 -2.79 0.02
N VAL A 37 9.16 -2.12 -1.11
CA VAL A 37 8.16 -2.54 -2.09
C VAL A 37 8.66 -3.78 -2.82
N LEU A 38 7.94 -4.87 -2.68
CA LEU A 38 8.27 -6.13 -3.35
C LEU A 38 7.51 -6.30 -4.65
N ILE A 39 6.25 -5.87 -4.65
CA ILE A 39 5.38 -5.96 -5.82
C ILE A 39 4.68 -4.63 -5.95
N GLY A 40 4.73 -4.05 -7.14
CA GLY A 40 4.00 -2.84 -7.42
C GLY A 40 3.58 -2.86 -8.88
N THR A 41 2.28 -2.97 -9.14
CA THR A 41 1.77 -2.95 -10.49
C THR A 41 0.39 -2.30 -10.54
N GLU A 42 0.13 -1.55 -11.58
CA GLU A 42 -1.18 -0.98 -11.83
C GLU A 42 -2.06 -1.95 -12.60
N GLN A 43 -1.46 -2.91 -13.29
CA GLN A 43 -2.19 -3.87 -14.11
C GLN A 43 -1.54 -5.25 -13.98
N PRO A 44 -2.28 -6.25 -13.52
CA PRO A 44 -1.74 -7.61 -13.47
C PRO A 44 -1.59 -8.18 -14.89
N ASP A 45 -0.59 -9.04 -15.06
CA ASP A 45 -0.35 -9.70 -16.35
C ASP A 45 -1.50 -10.65 -16.72
N ARG A 46 -2.05 -11.31 -15.71
CA ARG A 46 -3.15 -12.26 -15.88
C ARG A 46 -4.11 -12.09 -14.71
N ARG A 47 -5.39 -12.26 -14.99
CA ARG A 47 -6.39 -12.19 -13.92
C ARG A 47 -7.61 -13.02 -14.30
N ILE A 48 -8.32 -13.44 -13.26
CA ILE A 48 -9.64 -14.04 -13.38
C ILE A 48 -10.61 -13.10 -12.66
N GLY A 49 -11.68 -12.75 -13.33
CA GLY A 49 -12.66 -11.81 -12.79
C GLY A 49 -12.66 -10.49 -13.54
N GLU A 50 -13.60 -9.63 -13.19
CA GLU A 50 -13.83 -8.36 -13.89
C GLU A 50 -13.14 -7.17 -13.24
N LEU A 51 -12.65 -7.31 -12.01
CA LEU A 51 -12.02 -6.21 -11.31
C LEU A 51 -10.68 -5.83 -11.94
N ASN A 52 -10.53 -4.57 -12.20
CA ASN A 52 -9.30 -4.01 -12.75
C ASN A 52 -8.62 -3.22 -11.64
N PHE A 53 -7.60 -3.82 -11.03
CA PHE A 53 -6.94 -3.21 -9.89
C PHE A 53 -5.43 -3.39 -9.94
N GLY A 54 -4.73 -2.44 -9.30
CA GLY A 54 -3.30 -2.57 -9.07
C GLY A 54 -3.04 -3.25 -7.74
N CYS A 55 -1.85 -3.78 -7.56
CA CYS A 55 -1.43 -4.44 -6.35
C CYS A 55 -0.10 -3.88 -5.88
N LEU A 56 0.00 -3.63 -4.59
CA LEU A 56 1.23 -3.17 -3.95
C LEU A 56 1.47 -4.03 -2.72
N VAL A 57 2.64 -4.63 -2.63
CA VAL A 57 3.04 -5.42 -1.46
C VAL A 57 4.31 -4.81 -0.89
N ILE A 58 4.25 -4.42 0.37
CA ILE A 58 5.35 -3.75 1.05
C ILE A 58 5.80 -4.61 2.23
N GLU A 59 7.10 -4.89 2.29
CA GLU A 59 7.70 -5.70 3.34
C GLU A 59 8.26 -4.82 4.45
N PHE A 60 8.04 -5.25 5.69
CA PHE A 60 8.63 -4.63 6.88
C PHE A 60 9.34 -5.70 7.70
N ALA A 61 10.30 -5.28 8.52
CA ALA A 61 11.13 -6.18 9.29
C ALA A 61 10.31 -7.06 10.25
N ASP A 62 9.23 -6.51 10.81
CA ASP A 62 8.36 -7.21 11.74
C ASP A 62 6.98 -6.55 11.79
N MET A 63 6.07 -7.17 12.51
CA MET A 63 4.70 -6.68 12.63
C MET A 63 4.63 -5.32 13.36
N ALA A 64 5.45 -5.12 14.37
CA ALA A 64 5.45 -3.85 15.11
C ALA A 64 5.81 -2.68 14.19
N THR A 65 6.79 -2.87 13.32
CA THR A 65 7.19 -1.85 12.34
C THR A 65 6.09 -1.60 11.30
N ALA A 66 5.47 -2.67 10.81
CA ALA A 66 4.38 -2.54 9.86
C ALA A 66 3.18 -1.80 10.47
N LEU A 67 2.85 -2.09 11.72
CA LEU A 67 1.75 -1.41 12.42
C LEU A 67 2.05 0.07 12.64
N ALA A 68 3.30 0.40 12.96
CA ALA A 68 3.69 1.81 13.11
C ALA A 68 3.54 2.56 11.78
N ALA A 69 3.95 1.95 10.67
CA ALA A 69 3.77 2.53 9.34
C ALA A 69 2.28 2.68 9.00
N TYR A 70 1.48 1.70 9.35
CA TYR A 70 0.03 1.73 9.12
C TYR A 70 -0.62 2.88 9.88
N GLU A 71 -0.26 3.07 11.15
CA GLU A 71 -0.82 4.16 11.95
C GLU A 71 -0.46 5.52 11.38
N GLU A 72 0.78 5.71 10.93
CA GLU A 72 1.18 6.95 10.28
C GLU A 72 0.41 7.16 8.98
N TYR A 73 0.20 6.10 8.22
CA TYR A 73 -0.60 6.16 6.99
C TYR A 73 -2.02 6.65 7.28
N VAL A 74 -2.65 6.09 8.30
CA VAL A 74 -4.03 6.48 8.66
C VAL A 74 -4.09 7.94 9.09
N GLU A 75 -3.13 8.41 9.86
CA GLU A 75 -3.13 9.79 10.38
C GLU A 75 -2.72 10.84 9.36
N ASP A 76 -1.67 10.55 8.58
CA ASP A 76 -1.02 11.58 7.76
C ASP A 76 -1.21 11.40 6.26
N VAL A 77 -1.44 10.18 5.80
CA VAL A 77 -1.50 9.89 4.37
C VAL A 77 -2.94 9.80 3.86
N ILE A 78 -3.81 9.12 4.58
CA ILE A 78 -5.22 8.99 4.17
C ILE A 78 -5.89 10.34 3.92
N PRO A 79 -5.67 11.39 4.74
CA PRO A 79 -6.29 12.70 4.48
C PRO A 79 -5.93 13.30 3.12
N LEU A 80 -4.81 12.88 2.54
CA LEU A 80 -4.36 13.36 1.22
C LEU A 80 -4.85 12.46 0.09
N ARG A 81 -5.48 11.34 0.42
CA ARG A 81 -5.88 10.35 -0.57
C ARG A 81 -7.04 10.88 -1.40
N PRO A 82 -6.95 10.81 -2.73
CA PRO A 82 -8.09 11.18 -3.57
C PRO A 82 -9.22 10.17 -3.39
N ASP A 83 -10.44 10.57 -3.72
CA ASP A 83 -11.58 9.68 -3.71
C ASP A 83 -11.31 8.50 -4.63
N GLY A 84 -11.05 7.38 -4.04
CA GLY A 84 -10.73 6.17 -4.74
C GLY A 84 -10.97 5.01 -3.82
N THR A 85 -10.98 3.83 -4.37
CA THR A 85 -11.15 2.63 -3.59
C THR A 85 -9.84 1.88 -3.53
N SER A 86 -9.26 1.86 -2.37
CA SER A 86 -8.09 1.03 -2.09
C SER A 86 -8.40 0.22 -0.85
N ASP A 87 -8.21 -1.07 -0.93
CA ASP A 87 -8.29 -1.93 0.23
C ASP A 87 -6.86 -2.22 0.68
N LEU A 88 -6.64 -2.10 1.96
CA LEU A 88 -5.32 -2.30 2.54
C LEU A 88 -5.46 -3.19 3.75
N PHE A 89 -4.56 -4.15 3.87
CA PHE A 89 -4.52 -5.02 5.04
C PHE A 89 -3.09 -5.38 5.39
N ILE A 90 -2.90 -5.78 6.64
CA ILE A 90 -1.58 -6.15 7.15
C ILE A 90 -1.60 -7.64 7.47
N VAL A 91 -0.57 -8.35 7.03
CA VAL A 91 -0.43 -9.78 7.29
C VAL A 91 0.98 -10.09 7.76
N GLU A 92 1.10 -11.09 8.61
CA GLU A 92 2.40 -11.60 9.03
C GLU A 92 2.84 -12.69 8.07
N GLY A 93 4.13 -12.70 7.74
CA GLY A 93 4.69 -13.74 6.91
C GLY A 93 4.72 -15.09 7.62
N THR A 94 4.85 -16.15 6.84
CA THR A 94 4.89 -17.51 7.37
C THR A 94 6.28 -17.95 7.79
N GLU A 95 7.28 -17.16 7.51
CA GLU A 95 8.69 -17.49 7.84
C GLU A 95 9.35 -16.41 8.65
#